data_c6766f9f637b2b5328220765b0782489
#
_entry.id   c6766f9f637b2b5328220765b0782489
#
_cell.length_a   1.000
_cell.length_b   1.000
_cell.length_c   1.000
_cell.angle_alpha   90.00
_cell.angle_beta   90.00
_cell.angle_gamma   90.00
#
_symmetry.space_group_name_H-M   'P 1'
#
loop_
_entity.id
_entity.type
_entity.pdbx_description
1 polymer ?
#
loop_
_entity_poly.entity_id
_entity_poly.type
_entity_poly.pdbx_seq_one_letter_code
_entity_poly.pdbx_strand_id
1 'polypeptide(L)' 'MQIIVNGDRREVPDGLTVAALLDVLQMRANRVAIERNREILPRAQWAATQVQPNDSFEIVQFVGGGQRDE' A
#
# COMPACT_ATOMS: atom_id res chain seq x y z
N MET A 1 -11.12 -1.25 -10.68
CA MET A 1 -10.41 -2.54 -10.82
C MET A 1 -10.36 -3.25 -9.48
N GLN A 2 -10.16 -4.54 -9.52
CA GLN A 2 -10.03 -5.32 -8.28
C GLN A 2 -8.58 -5.59 -7.99
N ILE A 3 -8.23 -5.47 -6.72
CA ILE A 3 -6.91 -5.84 -6.19
C ILE A 3 -7.12 -6.66 -4.93
N ILE A 4 -6.03 -7.17 -4.38
CA ILE A 4 -6.06 -7.92 -3.13
C ILE A 4 -5.19 -7.14 -2.13
N VAL A 5 -5.75 -6.86 -0.96
CA VAL A 5 -5.02 -6.18 0.11
C VAL A 5 -5.11 -7.03 1.35
N ASN A 6 -3.97 -7.53 1.80
CA ASN A 6 -3.88 -8.38 2.99
C ASN A 6 -4.86 -9.55 2.91
N GLY A 7 -4.95 -10.16 1.71
CA GLY A 7 -5.79 -11.32 1.48
C GLY A 7 -7.24 -11.02 1.11
N ASP A 8 -7.66 -9.78 1.19
CA ASP A 8 -9.06 -9.41 0.91
C ASP A 8 -9.17 -8.73 -0.44
N ARG A 9 -10.19 -9.09 -1.20
CA ARG A 9 -10.47 -8.41 -2.46
C ARG A 9 -11.03 -7.03 -2.18
N ARG A 10 -10.53 -6.05 -2.93
CA ARG A 10 -10.98 -4.66 -2.82
C ARG A 10 -11.19 -4.10 -4.21
N GLU A 11 -12.26 -3.33 -4.35
CA GLU A 11 -12.51 -2.59 -5.57
C GLU A 11 -11.94 -1.19 -5.40
N VAL A 12 -11.11 -0.77 -6.34
CA VAL A 12 -10.48 0.56 -6.29
C VAL A 12 -10.57 1.21 -7.67
N PRO A 13 -10.47 2.54 -7.74
CA PRO A 13 -10.49 3.22 -9.03
C PRO A 13 -9.29 2.80 -9.90
N ASP A 14 -9.48 2.88 -11.21
CA ASP A 14 -8.39 2.65 -12.14
C ASP A 14 -7.45 3.85 -12.15
N GLY A 15 -6.22 3.61 -12.56
CA GLY A 15 -5.28 4.70 -12.76
C GLY A 15 -4.57 5.18 -11.51
N LEU A 16 -4.62 4.41 -10.44
CA LEU A 16 -3.95 4.79 -9.19
C LEU A 16 -2.46 4.46 -9.24
N THR A 17 -1.66 5.33 -8.63
CA THR A 17 -0.33 4.93 -8.18
C THR A 17 -0.45 4.25 -6.83
N VAL A 18 0.61 3.57 -6.40
CA VAL A 18 0.62 2.97 -5.06
C VAL A 18 0.47 4.05 -3.99
N ALA A 19 1.10 5.22 -4.19
CA ALA A 19 0.93 6.31 -3.24
C ALA A 19 -0.53 6.73 -3.12
N ALA A 20 -1.24 6.84 -4.26
CA ALA A 20 -2.65 7.22 -4.25
C ALA A 20 -3.52 6.10 -3.67
N LEU A 21 -3.12 4.85 -3.85
CA LEU A 21 -3.84 3.73 -3.25
C LEU A 21 -3.88 3.85 -1.73
N LEU A 22 -2.80 4.27 -1.11
CA LEU A 22 -2.80 4.43 0.34
C LEU A 22 -3.83 5.46 0.79
N ASP A 23 -4.02 6.54 0.01
CA ASP A 23 -5.05 7.51 0.33
C ASP A 23 -6.45 6.90 0.25
N VAL A 24 -6.69 6.09 -0.79
CA VAL A 24 -7.97 5.40 -0.94
C VAL A 24 -8.22 4.47 0.25
N LEU A 25 -7.19 3.79 0.72
CA LEU A 25 -7.29 2.87 1.84
C LEU A 25 -7.26 3.58 3.20
N GLN A 26 -7.06 4.89 3.19
CA GLN A 26 -6.99 5.72 4.40
C GLN A 26 -5.84 5.29 5.31
N MET A 27 -4.71 4.98 4.70
CA MET A 27 -3.49 4.60 5.41
C MET A 27 -2.45 5.70 5.26
N ARG A 28 -1.63 5.87 6.28
CA ARG A 28 -0.58 6.89 6.27
C ARG A 28 0.70 6.31 5.69
N ALA A 29 1.23 6.96 4.67
CA ALA A 29 2.42 6.49 3.98
C ALA A 29 3.63 6.32 4.91
N ASN A 30 3.75 7.16 5.91
CA ASN A 30 4.90 7.08 6.80
C ASN A 30 4.74 6.04 7.91
N ARG A 31 3.64 5.29 7.89
CA ARG A 31 3.33 4.30 8.92
C ARG A 31 3.19 2.90 8.37
N VAL A 32 3.55 2.68 7.10
CA VAL A 32 3.32 1.37 6.48
C VAL A 32 4.57 0.92 5.73
N ALA A 33 4.67 -0.39 5.60
CA ALA A 33 5.57 -1.05 4.65
C ALA A 33 4.71 -1.86 3.69
N ILE A 34 5.14 -1.95 2.44
CA ILE A 34 4.34 -2.56 1.37
C ILE A 34 5.15 -3.63 0.66
N GLU A 35 4.53 -4.81 0.48
CA GLU A 35 4.94 -5.78 -0.51
C GLU A 35 3.91 -5.80 -1.62
N ARG A 36 4.38 -5.84 -2.85
CA ARG A 36 3.52 -5.96 -4.01
C ARG A 36 3.90 -7.24 -4.74
N ASN A 37 2.93 -8.14 -4.87
CA ASN A 37 3.15 -9.43 -5.53
C ASN A 37 4.37 -10.14 -4.92
N ARG A 38 4.45 -10.10 -3.59
CA ARG A 38 5.46 -10.79 -2.77
C ARG A 38 6.85 -10.16 -2.84
N GLU A 39 6.95 -8.95 -3.36
CA GLU A 39 8.23 -8.24 -3.38
C GLU A 39 8.10 -6.94 -2.63
N ILE A 40 9.10 -6.63 -1.82
CA ILE A 40 9.11 -5.38 -1.09
C ILE A 40 9.12 -4.23 -2.10
N LEU A 41 8.23 -3.27 -1.90
CA LEU A 41 8.17 -2.08 -2.75
C LEU A 41 8.67 -0.89 -1.95
N PRO A 42 9.88 -0.39 -2.26
CA PRO A 42 10.45 0.73 -1.52
C PRO A 42 9.58 1.98 -1.62
N ARG A 43 9.53 2.71 -0.53
CA ARG A 43 8.70 3.92 -0.47
C ARG A 43 9.01 4.89 -1.61
N ALA A 44 10.28 5.01 -1.98
CA ALA A 44 10.67 5.94 -3.03
C ALA A 44 10.04 5.64 -4.39
N GLN A 45 9.51 4.42 -4.57
CA GLN A 45 8.90 4.02 -5.82
C GLN A 45 7.38 4.12 -5.82
N TRP A 46 6.75 4.42 -4.67
CA TRP A 46 5.29 4.35 -4.57
C TRP A 46 4.60 5.33 -5.50
N ALA A 47 5.13 6.54 -5.63
CA ALA A 47 4.50 7.57 -6.47
C ALA A 47 4.65 7.29 -7.96
N ALA A 48 5.60 6.43 -8.34
CA ALA A 48 5.86 6.11 -9.73
C ALA A 48 5.33 4.73 -10.14
N THR A 49 4.81 3.95 -9.20
CA THR A 49 4.34 2.59 -9.49
C THR A 49 2.84 2.60 -9.69
N GLN A 50 2.41 2.16 -10.86
CA GLN A 50 0.98 2.05 -11.17
C GLN A 50 0.43 0.76 -10.59
N VAL A 51 -0.75 0.86 -9.96
CA VAL A 51 -1.48 -0.30 -9.49
C VAL A 51 -2.12 -0.97 -10.70
N GLN A 52 -1.96 -2.28 -10.80
CA GLN A 52 -2.51 -3.05 -11.90
C GLN A 52 -3.66 -3.92 -11.40
N PRO A 53 -4.62 -4.29 -12.28
CA PRO A 53 -5.67 -5.21 -11.90
C PRO A 53 -5.08 -6.50 -11.34
N ASN A 54 -5.68 -6.99 -10.28
CA ASN A 54 -5.29 -8.24 -9.61
C ASN A 54 -3.95 -8.18 -8.90
N ASP A 55 -3.36 -7.00 -8.75
CA ASP A 55 -2.19 -6.87 -7.87
C ASP A 55 -2.54 -7.31 -6.46
N SER A 56 -1.57 -7.95 -5.82
CA SER A 56 -1.70 -8.40 -4.44
C SER A 56 -0.74 -7.61 -3.57
N PHE A 57 -1.30 -6.92 -2.58
CA PHE A 57 -0.51 -6.09 -1.66
C PHE A 57 -0.59 -6.66 -0.25
N GLU A 58 0.56 -6.72 0.41
CA GLU A 58 0.63 -6.92 1.84
C GLU A 58 1.09 -5.60 2.45
N ILE A 59 0.25 -5.02 3.28
CA ILE A 59 0.53 -3.70 3.85
C ILE A 59 0.55 -3.86 5.36
N VAL A 60 1.72 -3.61 5.95
CA VAL A 60 1.90 -3.71 7.40
C VAL A 60 1.93 -2.31 7.97
N GLN A 61 1.07 -2.03 8.94
CA GLN A 61 1.06 -0.77 9.63
C GLN A 61 1.91 -0.85 10.88
N PHE A 62 2.75 0.14 11.06
CA PHE A 62 3.53 0.23 12.29
C PHE A 62 2.66 0.79 13.40
N VAL A 63 2.67 0.12 14.53
CA VAL A 63 1.82 0.50 15.64
C VAL A 63 2.66 1.26 16.65
N GLY A 64 2.34 2.49 16.77
CA GLY A 64 2.76 3.27 17.89
C GLY A 64 4.22 3.35 18.18
N GLY A 65 4.92 2.42 17.79
CA GLY A 65 6.27 2.35 18.14
C GLY A 65 6.94 3.63 17.95
N GLY A 66 6.53 4.08 17.31
CA GLY A 66 7.20 5.20 17.29
C GLY A 66 7.06 6.02 18.39
N GLN A 67 6.76 5.82 18.87
CA GLN A 67 6.73 6.66 19.43
C GLN A 67 7.54 6.92 20.28
N ARG A 68 8.05 6.61 20.35
CA ARG A 68 8.69 6.66 20.96
C ARG A 68 9.54 7.33 20.86
N ASP A 69 9.70 7.37 20.92
CA ASP A 69 10.37 7.92 20.92
C ASP A 69 10.65 8.59 20.96
N GLU A 70 10.68 8.65 21.05
CA GLU A 70 10.88 9.27 21.24
C GLU A 70 11.16 9.78 21.39
#